data_3a9b3f53b2e76bf0af51952108865ac8
#
_entry.id   3a9b3f53b2e76bf0af51952108865ac8
#
_cell.length_a   1.000
_cell.length_b   1.000
_cell.length_c   1.000
_cell.angle_alpha   90.00
_cell.angle_beta   90.00
_cell.angle_gamma   90.00
#
_symmetry.space_group_name_H-M   'P 1'
#
loop_
_entity.id
_entity.type
_entity.pdbx_description
1 polymer ?
#
loop_
_entity_poly.entity_id
_entity_poly.type
_entity_poly.pdbx_seq_one_letter_code
_entity_poly.pdbx_strand_id
1 'polypeptide(L)'
;MVPDCGGELHCRGLCFRHERAWRKAGGGPLEEFIAQARPLIGTEPCLVAGCGRERVTRRGLCRFHGNRLARQRNPASMSQEELAAWVADEKPRISAHQFSLAGLPELVRFELLYALQRRDEAPPPLDPLQVRILISRLVGASSLRHADPEAVCESGGVQYNSAIKGLFRDLRRHLERAWTQYTGTDPYAGNVWRVELLDLQSNGSRRWPATKGTIDFGPIELGWLREVLKDWARNTRPYLQGLRQALRACHVASQTLVACGRADPASLGAGDFVLVEQAIVEQRRTDGSPHSASHRTQLLRLFCAVIEHGRANALMTDVPDPFRPPQRRHRVIEDANEEQLGKALPDMVIRQLDQHLDLLGPAGRHGSMSAPDLQAMHRTIYQILRDTGRRPGEIVSLKIGCLEVIDGQHNLIYDNHKAARLRRRLPITTDTAEIIAAWQRHRTQLPTAPATRQWLFPSPLLRSRQARGHLTASCVGVAFRTWTRSMIDGCTLRSALHQLIATLGYYSVTHKRKQQAIRAVGSLAIDASGNPSSFADPLAYERASVSVPFGNCTEPSNVKAGGGACPIRFQCAGCGFIARTRHIFPPSKSTSTRFRRTGRPPGQWRPLTTWSPT
;
A
#
# COMPACT_ATOMS: atom_id res chain seq x y z
N MET A 1 15.28 -34.19 9.15
CA MET A 1 16.67 -34.15 8.64
C MET A 1 17.48 -35.20 9.37
N VAL A 2 18.36 -35.93 8.67
CA VAL A 2 19.27 -36.87 9.35
C VAL A 2 20.20 -36.02 10.24
N PRO A 3 20.27 -36.27 11.57
CA PRO A 3 21.11 -35.50 12.48
C PRO A 3 22.58 -35.50 11.99
N ASP A 4 23.27 -34.41 12.17
CA ASP A 4 24.68 -34.20 11.84
C ASP A 4 25.05 -34.47 10.35
N CYS A 5 24.07 -34.53 9.46
CA CYS A 5 24.33 -34.71 8.04
C CYS A 5 24.75 -33.38 7.39
N GLY A 6 26.00 -33.32 6.89
CA GLY A 6 26.52 -32.15 6.15
C GLY A 6 26.00 -32.00 4.72
N GLY A 7 25.09 -32.86 4.26
CA GLY A 7 24.54 -32.80 2.89
C GLY A 7 23.50 -31.68 2.73
N GLU A 8 23.56 -30.94 1.61
CA GLU A 8 22.60 -29.89 1.25
C GLU A 8 21.17 -30.46 1.20
N LEU A 9 20.22 -29.81 1.87
CA LEU A 9 18.81 -30.20 1.87
C LEU A 9 18.21 -30.16 0.45
N HIS A 10 17.61 -31.28 0.04
CA HIS A 10 17.04 -31.43 -1.30
C HIS A 10 15.50 -31.52 -1.26
N CYS A 11 14.96 -32.55 -0.62
CA CYS A 11 13.53 -32.81 -0.57
C CYS A 11 13.16 -33.49 0.74
N ARG A 12 11.94 -33.21 1.27
CA ARG A 12 11.39 -33.84 2.49
C ARG A 12 12.30 -33.73 3.73
N GLY A 13 13.13 -32.71 3.81
CA GLY A 13 14.11 -32.59 4.89
C GLY A 13 15.30 -33.54 4.81
N LEU A 14 15.50 -34.23 3.66
CA LEU A 14 16.66 -35.08 3.41
C LEU A 14 17.61 -34.44 2.39
N CYS A 15 18.90 -34.72 2.50
CA CYS A 15 19.83 -34.44 1.43
C CYS A 15 19.60 -35.40 0.24
N PHE A 16 20.09 -35.07 -0.94
CA PHE A 16 19.88 -35.87 -2.18
C PHE A 16 20.26 -37.34 -2.02
N ARG A 17 21.35 -37.64 -1.30
CA ARG A 17 21.80 -39.02 -1.09
C ARG A 17 20.85 -39.77 -0.17
N HIS A 18 20.41 -39.16 0.91
CA HIS A 18 19.46 -39.77 1.83
C HIS A 18 18.08 -39.93 1.20
N GLU A 19 17.60 -38.94 0.43
CA GLU A 19 16.35 -39.11 -0.32
C GLU A 19 16.39 -40.28 -1.31
N ARG A 20 17.49 -40.41 -2.05
CA ARG A 20 17.68 -41.54 -2.98
C ARG A 20 17.76 -42.87 -2.25
N ALA A 21 18.46 -42.93 -1.12
CA ALA A 21 18.52 -44.13 -0.29
C ALA A 21 17.16 -44.51 0.28
N TRP A 22 16.39 -43.54 0.76
CA TRP A 22 15.04 -43.74 1.25
C TRP A 22 14.10 -44.27 0.16
N ARG A 23 14.13 -43.68 -1.02
CA ARG A 23 13.34 -44.17 -2.17
C ARG A 23 13.75 -45.59 -2.58
N LYS A 24 15.06 -45.91 -2.58
CA LYS A 24 15.56 -47.25 -2.88
C LYS A 24 15.15 -48.27 -1.83
N ALA A 25 14.96 -47.85 -0.61
CA ALA A 25 14.45 -48.66 0.52
C ALA A 25 12.93 -48.85 0.50
N GLY A 26 12.22 -48.41 -0.55
CA GLY A 26 10.76 -48.56 -0.70
C GLY A 26 9.92 -47.38 -0.19
N GLY A 27 10.53 -46.29 0.26
CA GLY A 27 9.79 -45.06 0.65
C GLY A 27 8.92 -45.20 1.88
N GLY A 28 9.27 -46.04 2.84
CA GLY A 28 8.57 -46.24 4.11
C GLY A 28 8.52 -45.00 5.02
N PRO A 29 8.10 -45.14 6.29
CA PRO A 29 7.99 -44.01 7.22
C PRO A 29 9.30 -43.25 7.31
N LEU A 30 9.23 -41.94 7.09
CA LEU A 30 10.41 -41.07 6.97
C LEU A 30 11.20 -40.98 8.30
N GLU A 31 10.49 -41.00 9.42
CA GLU A 31 11.09 -40.91 10.76
C GLU A 31 11.94 -42.15 11.09
N GLU A 32 11.46 -43.33 10.74
CA GLU A 32 12.19 -44.57 10.93
C GLU A 32 13.46 -44.59 10.06
N PHE A 33 13.37 -44.14 8.81
CA PHE A 33 14.53 -44.00 7.95
C PHE A 33 15.55 -43.01 8.51
N ILE A 34 15.10 -41.84 9.02
CA ILE A 34 15.97 -40.83 9.58
C ILE A 34 16.72 -41.36 10.83
N ALA A 35 16.04 -42.14 11.67
CA ALA A 35 16.63 -42.73 12.86
C ALA A 35 17.73 -43.75 12.55
N GLN A 36 17.64 -44.45 11.42
CA GLN A 36 18.60 -45.47 10.99
C GLN A 36 19.68 -44.94 10.02
N ALA A 37 19.44 -43.78 9.40
CA ALA A 37 20.34 -43.22 8.39
C ALA A 37 21.63 -42.68 9.04
N ARG A 38 22.77 -43.11 8.49
CA ARG A 38 24.07 -42.58 8.92
C ARG A 38 24.30 -41.20 8.33
N PRO A 39 24.76 -40.22 9.14
CA PRO A 39 25.08 -38.90 8.61
C PRO A 39 26.19 -38.96 7.58
N LEU A 40 26.09 -38.12 6.55
CA LEU A 40 27.18 -37.91 5.61
C LEU A 40 28.15 -36.91 6.23
N ILE A 41 29.23 -37.39 6.81
CA ILE A 41 30.28 -36.57 7.40
C ILE A 41 31.19 -36.06 6.30
N GLY A 42 31.29 -34.75 6.13
CA GLY A 42 32.35 -34.06 5.41
C GLY A 42 32.57 -34.49 3.97
N THR A 43 31.66 -34.15 3.06
CA THR A 43 32.00 -34.18 1.63
C THR A 43 32.79 -32.91 1.30
N GLU A 44 33.99 -33.09 0.73
CA GLU A 44 34.78 -31.98 0.25
C GLU A 44 34.00 -31.11 -0.76
N PRO A 45 34.23 -29.79 -0.82
CA PRO A 45 33.56 -28.93 -1.78
C PRO A 45 33.95 -29.28 -3.23
N CYS A 46 33.07 -28.91 -4.16
CA CYS A 46 33.33 -29.02 -5.60
C CYS A 46 34.64 -28.33 -5.97
N LEU A 47 35.42 -28.93 -6.88
CA LEU A 47 36.71 -28.38 -7.33
C LEU A 47 36.59 -27.01 -8.01
N VAL A 48 35.41 -26.67 -8.56
CA VAL A 48 35.19 -25.35 -9.16
C VAL A 48 35.24 -24.31 -8.08
N ALA A 49 36.12 -23.32 -8.20
CA ALA A 49 36.34 -22.26 -7.24
C ALA A 49 35.04 -21.50 -6.93
N GLY A 50 34.75 -21.31 -5.66
CA GLY A 50 33.52 -20.63 -5.23
C GLY A 50 32.23 -21.44 -5.34
N CYS A 51 32.26 -22.68 -5.82
CA CYS A 51 31.13 -23.60 -5.82
C CYS A 51 30.97 -24.27 -4.45
N GLY A 52 30.10 -23.78 -3.60
CA GLY A 52 29.86 -24.32 -2.25
C GLY A 52 29.10 -25.67 -2.23
N ARG A 53 28.98 -26.39 -3.35
CA ARG A 53 28.31 -27.69 -3.43
C ARG A 53 29.25 -28.83 -3.19
N GLU A 54 28.72 -29.89 -2.60
CA GLU A 54 29.48 -31.11 -2.36
C GLU A 54 29.97 -31.81 -3.64
N ARG A 55 31.15 -32.42 -3.58
CA ARG A 55 31.63 -33.38 -4.56
C ARG A 55 30.73 -34.60 -4.59
N VAL A 56 30.18 -34.92 -5.76
CA VAL A 56 29.37 -36.14 -5.96
C VAL A 56 29.89 -37.01 -7.09
N THR A 57 30.82 -36.50 -7.88
CA THR A 57 31.46 -37.25 -9.00
C THR A 57 32.86 -37.72 -8.58
N ARG A 58 33.34 -38.81 -9.21
CA ARG A 58 34.71 -39.32 -9.01
C ARG A 58 35.81 -38.31 -9.36
N ARG A 59 35.47 -37.29 -10.18
CA ARG A 59 36.36 -36.20 -10.60
C ARG A 59 36.32 -34.98 -9.68
N GLY A 60 35.76 -35.10 -8.49
CA GLY A 60 35.74 -34.02 -7.53
C GLY A 60 34.73 -32.90 -7.81
N LEU A 61 33.75 -33.13 -8.70
CA LEU A 61 32.77 -32.12 -9.10
C LEU A 61 31.40 -32.37 -8.44
N CYS A 62 30.64 -31.31 -8.19
CA CYS A 62 29.25 -31.43 -7.87
C CYS A 62 28.43 -31.94 -9.06
N ARG A 63 27.20 -32.41 -8.83
CA ARG A 63 26.34 -32.96 -9.89
C ARG A 63 26.16 -32.01 -11.09
N PHE A 64 26.06 -30.72 -10.85
CA PHE A 64 25.88 -29.74 -11.91
C PHE A 64 27.13 -29.64 -12.80
N HIS A 65 28.32 -29.45 -12.21
CA HIS A 65 29.57 -29.37 -12.94
C HIS A 65 29.94 -30.70 -13.57
N GLY A 66 29.63 -31.81 -12.91
CA GLY A 66 29.77 -33.14 -13.51
C GLY A 66 28.93 -33.35 -14.76
N ASN A 67 27.66 -32.86 -14.76
CA ASN A 67 26.80 -32.92 -15.94
C ASN A 67 27.28 -31.96 -17.05
N ARG A 68 27.86 -30.81 -16.71
CA ARG A 68 28.46 -29.89 -17.69
C ARG A 68 29.71 -30.51 -18.33
N LEU A 69 30.59 -31.10 -17.51
CA LEU A 69 31.77 -31.81 -18.00
C LEU A 69 31.37 -32.96 -18.93
N ALA A 70 30.33 -33.72 -18.59
CA ALA A 70 29.84 -34.83 -19.42
C ALA A 70 29.30 -34.41 -20.80
N ARG A 71 29.03 -33.14 -21.02
CA ARG A 71 28.60 -32.57 -22.32
C ARG A 71 29.76 -32.07 -23.17
N GLN A 72 30.99 -32.08 -22.64
CA GLN A 72 32.19 -31.73 -23.43
C GLN A 72 32.53 -32.83 -24.46
N ARG A 73 33.27 -32.47 -25.50
CA ARG A 73 33.80 -33.46 -26.43
C ARG A 73 34.80 -34.38 -25.70
N ASN A 74 34.58 -35.68 -25.75
CA ASN A 74 35.44 -36.70 -25.12
C ASN A 74 35.72 -36.51 -23.62
N PRO A 75 34.72 -36.35 -22.77
CA PRO A 75 34.93 -36.08 -21.33
C PRO A 75 35.64 -37.25 -20.62
N ALA A 76 35.55 -38.49 -21.15
CA ALA A 76 36.14 -39.67 -20.53
C ALA A 76 37.66 -39.73 -20.71
N SER A 77 38.20 -39.21 -21.82
CA SER A 77 39.63 -39.22 -22.16
C SER A 77 40.40 -37.97 -21.73
N MET A 78 39.72 -37.01 -21.08
CA MET A 78 40.31 -35.76 -20.60
C MET A 78 41.39 -36.05 -19.55
N SER A 79 42.60 -35.52 -19.77
CA SER A 79 43.71 -35.63 -18.83
C SER A 79 43.44 -34.87 -17.54
N GLN A 80 44.29 -35.06 -16.53
CA GLN A 80 44.15 -34.35 -15.25
C GLN A 80 44.46 -32.85 -15.42
N GLU A 81 45.36 -32.50 -16.31
CA GLU A 81 45.70 -31.10 -16.63
C GLU A 81 44.57 -30.40 -17.40
N GLU A 82 43.99 -31.08 -18.39
CA GLU A 82 42.82 -30.56 -19.12
C GLU A 82 41.60 -30.38 -18.19
N LEU A 83 41.39 -31.31 -17.25
CA LEU A 83 40.35 -31.16 -16.23
C LEU A 83 40.61 -29.95 -15.32
N ALA A 84 41.85 -29.76 -14.88
CA ALA A 84 42.24 -28.62 -14.07
C ALA A 84 42.02 -27.29 -14.80
N ALA A 85 42.42 -27.22 -16.06
CA ALA A 85 42.16 -26.05 -16.91
C ALA A 85 40.66 -25.77 -17.09
N TRP A 86 39.87 -26.81 -17.36
CA TRP A 86 38.43 -26.70 -17.48
C TRP A 86 37.79 -26.25 -16.16
N VAL A 87 38.24 -26.77 -15.01
CA VAL A 87 37.73 -26.37 -13.67
C VAL A 87 38.07 -24.92 -13.37
N ALA A 88 39.23 -24.42 -13.77
CA ALA A 88 39.67 -23.07 -13.57
C ALA A 88 38.82 -22.05 -14.37
N ASP A 89 38.38 -22.45 -15.58
CA ASP A 89 37.52 -21.59 -16.45
C ASP A 89 36.03 -21.71 -16.10
N GLU A 90 35.64 -22.73 -15.33
CA GLU A 90 34.23 -22.99 -15.06
C GLU A 90 33.68 -22.08 -13.95
N LYS A 91 32.48 -21.53 -14.18
CA LYS A 91 31.82 -20.62 -13.23
C LYS A 91 31.13 -21.39 -12.10
N PRO A 92 31.25 -20.94 -10.85
CA PRO A 92 30.56 -21.57 -9.71
C PRO A 92 29.06 -21.58 -9.91
N ARG A 93 28.41 -22.71 -9.57
CA ARG A 93 26.96 -22.72 -9.48
C ARG A 93 26.50 -22.20 -8.13
N ILE A 94 25.87 -21.08 -8.15
CA ILE A 94 25.30 -20.44 -6.99
C ILE A 94 23.82 -20.85 -6.86
N SER A 95 23.36 -21.19 -5.65
CA SER A 95 21.94 -21.51 -5.40
C SER A 95 21.07 -20.26 -5.65
N ALA A 96 19.75 -20.48 -5.72
CA ALA A 96 18.81 -19.37 -5.90
C ALA A 96 18.90 -18.31 -4.80
N HIS A 97 19.40 -18.71 -3.62
CA HIS A 97 19.52 -17.84 -2.43
C HIS A 97 20.96 -17.41 -2.12
N GLN A 98 21.93 -17.81 -2.96
CA GLN A 98 23.33 -17.44 -2.83
C GLN A 98 23.72 -16.51 -3.97
N PHE A 99 24.70 -15.64 -3.72
CA PHE A 99 25.32 -14.78 -4.71
C PHE A 99 26.83 -14.70 -4.45
N SER A 100 27.62 -14.67 -5.54
CA SER A 100 29.06 -14.55 -5.44
C SER A 100 29.44 -13.06 -5.46
N LEU A 101 30.36 -12.70 -4.58
CA LEU A 101 30.99 -11.39 -4.57
C LEU A 101 32.39 -11.44 -5.26
N ALA A 102 32.76 -12.60 -5.79
CA ALA A 102 34.00 -12.75 -6.58
C ALA A 102 33.94 -11.82 -7.80
N GLY A 103 35.04 -11.13 -8.08
CA GLY A 103 35.13 -10.16 -9.17
C GLY A 103 34.77 -8.72 -8.78
N LEU A 104 34.24 -8.50 -7.57
CA LEU A 104 34.10 -7.14 -7.04
C LEU A 104 35.40 -6.68 -6.36
N PRO A 105 35.79 -5.39 -6.49
CA PRO A 105 36.87 -4.81 -5.69
C PRO A 105 36.63 -5.00 -4.20
N GLU A 106 37.69 -5.09 -3.43
CA GLU A 106 37.62 -5.41 -1.99
C GLU A 106 36.75 -4.42 -1.22
N LEU A 107 36.94 -3.12 -1.43
CA LEU A 107 36.12 -2.09 -0.79
C LEU A 107 34.63 -2.26 -1.11
N VAL A 108 34.29 -2.49 -2.39
CA VAL A 108 32.89 -2.69 -2.83
C VAL A 108 32.29 -3.94 -2.19
N ARG A 109 33.08 -5.01 -1.98
CA ARG A 109 32.63 -6.21 -1.26
C ARG A 109 32.25 -5.92 0.18
N PHE A 110 33.09 -5.21 0.92
CA PHE A 110 32.80 -4.85 2.31
C PHE A 110 31.61 -3.89 2.43
N GLU A 111 31.58 -2.84 1.61
CA GLU A 111 30.45 -1.91 1.56
C GLU A 111 29.13 -2.62 1.24
N LEU A 112 29.14 -3.54 0.26
CA LEU A 112 27.96 -4.27 -0.14
C LEU A 112 27.50 -5.26 0.94
N LEU A 113 28.41 -6.01 1.57
CA LEU A 113 28.10 -6.92 2.67
C LEU A 113 27.47 -6.18 3.85
N TYR A 114 28.08 -5.07 4.28
CA TYR A 114 27.52 -4.24 5.34
C TYR A 114 26.12 -3.73 5.00
N ALA A 115 25.97 -3.17 3.80
CA ALA A 115 24.69 -2.60 3.38
C ALA A 115 23.60 -3.67 3.21
N LEU A 116 23.93 -4.87 2.70
CA LEU A 116 23.00 -5.99 2.60
C LEU A 116 22.58 -6.49 3.98
N GLN A 117 23.51 -6.63 4.92
CA GLN A 117 23.19 -7.01 6.29
C GLN A 117 22.20 -6.03 6.92
N ARG A 118 22.51 -4.74 6.88
CA ARG A 118 21.61 -3.69 7.40
C ARG A 118 20.25 -3.67 6.70
N ARG A 119 20.23 -3.97 5.41
CA ARG A 119 18.98 -4.00 4.64
C ARG A 119 18.12 -5.21 4.96
N ASP A 120 18.72 -6.36 5.28
CA ASP A 120 17.99 -7.60 5.58
C ASP A 120 17.36 -7.59 6.98
N GLU A 121 17.84 -6.73 7.88
CA GLU A 121 17.24 -6.50 9.20
C GLU A 121 15.82 -5.92 9.14
N ALA A 122 15.41 -5.37 7.99
CA ALA A 122 14.12 -4.71 7.81
C ALA A 122 13.28 -5.30 6.65
N PRO A 123 11.94 -5.40 6.81
CA PRO A 123 11.06 -5.79 5.71
C PRO A 123 11.05 -4.72 4.59
N PRO A 124 10.78 -5.11 3.33
CA PRO A 124 10.56 -6.46 2.83
C PRO A 124 11.88 -7.24 2.65
N PRO A 125 11.85 -8.60 2.62
CA PRO A 125 13.05 -9.40 2.46
C PRO A 125 13.76 -9.10 1.13
N LEU A 126 15.06 -9.29 1.11
CA LEU A 126 15.88 -9.15 -0.10
C LEU A 126 15.45 -10.16 -1.17
N ASP A 127 15.42 -9.71 -2.41
CA ASP A 127 15.23 -10.58 -3.58
C ASP A 127 16.61 -11.00 -4.13
N PRO A 128 17.00 -12.27 -4.00
CA PRO A 128 18.33 -12.73 -4.44
C PRO A 128 18.62 -12.49 -5.92
N LEU A 129 17.59 -12.46 -6.77
CA LEU A 129 17.76 -12.14 -8.19
C LEU A 129 18.18 -10.67 -8.38
N GLN A 130 17.53 -9.75 -7.67
CA GLN A 130 17.87 -8.32 -7.73
C GLN A 130 19.28 -8.06 -7.21
N VAL A 131 19.67 -8.74 -6.12
CA VAL A 131 21.04 -8.64 -5.58
C VAL A 131 22.07 -9.14 -6.61
N ARG A 132 21.84 -10.28 -7.27
CA ARG A 132 22.74 -10.80 -8.30
C ARG A 132 22.89 -9.87 -9.50
N ILE A 133 21.78 -9.31 -9.97
CA ILE A 133 21.81 -8.34 -11.06
C ILE A 133 22.58 -7.08 -10.63
N LEU A 134 22.37 -6.60 -9.41
CA LEU A 134 23.13 -5.46 -8.89
C LEU A 134 24.64 -5.76 -8.82
N ILE A 135 25.03 -6.92 -8.28
CA ILE A 135 26.44 -7.33 -8.21
C ILE A 135 27.09 -7.33 -9.60
N SER A 136 26.43 -7.88 -10.62
CA SER A 136 26.98 -7.91 -11.98
C SER A 136 27.22 -6.50 -12.56
N ARG A 137 26.50 -5.49 -12.08
CA ARG A 137 26.64 -4.09 -12.52
C ARG A 137 27.67 -3.30 -11.73
N LEU A 138 28.14 -3.83 -10.61
CA LEU A 138 29.12 -3.20 -9.73
C LEU A 138 30.56 -3.63 -9.99
N VAL A 139 30.81 -4.52 -10.94
CA VAL A 139 32.14 -5.10 -11.20
C VAL A 139 33.21 -4.02 -11.48
N GLY A 140 32.85 -2.91 -12.12
CA GLY A 140 33.78 -1.80 -12.42
C GLY A 140 33.72 -0.64 -11.42
N ALA A 141 32.92 -0.74 -10.35
CA ALA A 141 32.79 0.33 -9.39
C ALA A 141 33.97 0.35 -8.40
N SER A 142 34.51 1.52 -8.09
CA SER A 142 35.55 1.70 -7.06
C SER A 142 34.98 1.73 -5.65
N SER A 143 33.75 2.20 -5.48
CA SER A 143 33.01 2.27 -4.21
C SER A 143 31.50 2.30 -4.48
N LEU A 144 30.71 1.65 -3.64
CA LEU A 144 29.23 1.70 -3.69
C LEU A 144 28.71 3.11 -3.36
N ARG A 145 29.40 3.83 -2.49
CA ARG A 145 29.03 5.20 -2.09
C ARG A 145 29.16 6.19 -3.25
N HIS A 146 30.20 6.05 -4.07
CA HIS A 146 30.56 6.99 -5.13
C HIS A 146 30.03 6.55 -6.50
N ALA A 147 29.55 5.30 -6.64
CA ALA A 147 29.00 4.83 -7.90
C ALA A 147 27.74 5.63 -8.30
N ASP A 148 27.66 6.01 -9.57
CA ASP A 148 26.49 6.72 -10.10
C ASP A 148 25.29 5.77 -10.22
N PRO A 149 24.14 6.09 -9.56
CA PRO A 149 22.93 5.29 -9.64
C PRO A 149 22.37 5.12 -11.05
N GLU A 150 22.56 6.11 -11.92
CA GLU A 150 22.07 6.05 -13.31
C GLU A 150 22.96 5.08 -14.12
N ALA A 151 24.30 5.24 -14.06
CA ALA A 151 25.25 4.36 -14.74
C ALA A 151 25.10 2.89 -14.33
N VAL A 152 24.92 2.61 -13.02
CA VAL A 152 24.68 1.26 -12.52
C VAL A 152 23.36 0.67 -13.05
N CYS A 153 22.37 1.51 -13.39
CA CYS A 153 21.05 1.06 -13.82
C CYS A 153 20.86 1.03 -15.33
N GLU A 154 21.65 1.75 -16.11
CA GLU A 154 21.52 1.79 -17.58
C GLU A 154 22.10 0.58 -18.29
N SER A 155 23.02 -0.14 -17.68
CA SER A 155 23.77 -1.27 -18.27
C SER A 155 22.98 -2.57 -18.46
N GLY A 156 21.65 -2.57 -18.38
CA GLY A 156 20.85 -3.81 -18.52
C GLY A 156 19.41 -3.57 -18.94
N GLY A 157 18.78 -4.60 -19.50
CA GLY A 157 17.41 -4.55 -20.03
C GLY A 157 16.38 -3.86 -19.13
N VAL A 158 15.46 -3.17 -19.73
CA VAL A 158 14.49 -2.22 -19.14
C VAL A 158 13.66 -2.80 -17.97
N GLN A 159 13.44 -4.11 -17.97
CA GLN A 159 12.43 -4.77 -17.09
C GLN A 159 12.73 -4.68 -15.59
N TYR A 160 14.00 -4.58 -15.17
CA TYR A 160 14.39 -4.59 -13.77
C TYR A 160 15.03 -3.29 -13.27
N ASN A 161 15.22 -2.32 -14.15
CA ASN A 161 15.98 -1.12 -13.82
C ASN A 161 15.44 -0.34 -12.61
N SER A 162 14.13 -0.16 -12.49
CA SER A 162 13.55 0.57 -11.36
C SER A 162 13.72 -0.14 -10.01
N ALA A 163 13.64 -1.48 -10.00
CA ALA A 163 13.81 -2.28 -8.80
C ALA A 163 15.28 -2.31 -8.35
N ILE A 164 16.21 -2.48 -9.30
CA ILE A 164 17.67 -2.45 -9.04
C ILE A 164 18.10 -1.07 -8.57
N LYS A 165 17.60 -0.02 -9.21
CA LYS A 165 17.84 1.38 -8.82
C LYS A 165 17.33 1.67 -7.40
N GLY A 166 16.16 1.12 -7.05
CA GLY A 166 15.61 1.19 -5.70
C GLY A 166 16.48 0.47 -4.67
N LEU A 167 16.90 -0.77 -4.97
CA LEU A 167 17.80 -1.54 -4.13
C LEU A 167 19.15 -0.83 -3.94
N PHE A 168 19.78 -0.41 -5.02
CA PHE A 168 21.08 0.29 -4.98
C PHE A 168 21.03 1.53 -4.08
N ARG A 169 20.00 2.38 -4.25
CA ARG A 169 19.84 3.59 -3.43
C ARG A 169 19.60 3.27 -1.96
N ASP A 170 18.85 2.21 -1.68
CA ASP A 170 18.59 1.79 -0.30
C ASP A 170 19.86 1.27 0.38
N LEU A 171 20.66 0.46 -0.32
CA LEU A 171 21.96 0.00 0.15
C LEU A 171 22.93 1.17 0.40
N ARG A 172 23.02 2.08 -0.57
CA ARG A 172 23.85 3.29 -0.45
C ARG A 172 23.43 4.15 0.76
N ARG A 173 22.14 4.28 1.01
CA ARG A 173 21.62 4.99 2.19
C ARG A 173 22.18 4.43 3.51
N HIS A 174 22.26 3.09 3.64
CA HIS A 174 22.83 2.47 4.83
C HIS A 174 24.32 2.80 4.99
N LEU A 175 25.06 2.84 3.90
CA LEU A 175 26.47 3.22 3.92
C LEU A 175 26.67 4.70 4.26
N GLU A 176 25.90 5.58 3.66
CA GLU A 176 25.97 7.02 3.93
C GLU A 176 25.64 7.33 5.39
N ARG A 177 24.65 6.63 5.97
CA ARG A 177 24.33 6.74 7.41
C ARG A 177 25.48 6.27 8.29
N ALA A 178 26.09 5.14 7.98
CA ALA A 178 27.23 4.63 8.71
C ALA A 178 28.42 5.58 8.64
N TRP A 179 28.68 6.13 7.45
CA TRP A 179 29.74 7.11 7.24
C TRP A 179 29.51 8.40 8.02
N THR A 180 28.28 8.94 7.97
CA THR A 180 27.87 10.11 8.72
C THR A 180 28.05 9.91 10.23
N GLN A 181 27.68 8.73 10.71
CA GLN A 181 27.88 8.35 12.12
C GLN A 181 29.37 8.23 12.48
N TYR A 182 30.17 7.62 11.62
CA TYR A 182 31.61 7.46 11.81
C TYR A 182 32.35 8.79 11.84
N THR A 183 31.98 9.72 10.94
CA THR A 183 32.60 11.05 10.86
C THR A 183 32.05 12.04 11.88
N GLY A 184 31.04 11.67 12.66
CA GLY A 184 30.37 12.57 13.61
C GLY A 184 29.61 13.73 12.95
N THR A 185 29.32 13.66 11.63
CA THR A 185 28.62 14.70 10.91
C THR A 185 27.13 14.67 11.26
N ASP A 186 26.57 15.79 11.73
CA ASP A 186 25.12 15.89 11.97
C ASP A 186 24.36 15.98 10.62
N PRO A 187 23.51 15.01 10.27
CA PRO A 187 22.74 15.02 9.02
C PRO A 187 21.70 16.16 8.97
N TYR A 188 21.44 16.80 10.10
CA TYR A 188 20.52 17.92 10.25
C TYR A 188 21.23 19.28 10.33
N ALA A 189 22.56 19.29 10.18
CA ALA A 189 23.33 20.53 10.15
C ALA A 189 23.03 21.34 8.88
N GLY A 190 23.12 22.65 9.00
CA GLY A 190 22.90 23.56 7.89
C GLY A 190 21.45 23.67 7.41
N ASN A 191 21.24 24.29 6.26
CA ASN A 191 19.92 24.57 5.69
C ASN A 191 19.51 23.57 4.60
N VAL A 192 20.44 22.72 4.14
CA VAL A 192 20.18 21.73 3.09
C VAL A 192 20.36 20.33 3.66
N TRP A 193 19.26 19.59 3.79
CA TRP A 193 19.28 18.23 4.31
C TRP A 193 19.15 17.20 3.20
N ARG A 194 19.99 16.17 3.23
CA ARG A 194 19.92 15.03 2.29
C ARG A 194 18.85 14.05 2.77
N VAL A 195 17.81 13.83 1.96
CA VAL A 195 16.65 12.97 2.32
C VAL A 195 17.09 11.55 2.72
N GLU A 196 18.12 11.02 2.12
CA GLU A 196 18.65 9.69 2.40
C GLU A 196 19.22 9.51 3.82
N LEU A 197 19.63 10.62 4.46
CA LEU A 197 20.18 10.63 5.81
C LEU A 197 19.10 10.87 6.88
N LEU A 198 17.94 11.42 6.49
CA LEU A 198 16.87 11.75 7.44
C LEU A 198 16.13 10.51 7.91
N ASP A 199 15.73 10.52 9.18
CA ASP A 199 14.93 9.47 9.78
C ASP A 199 13.43 9.78 9.65
N LEU A 200 12.97 9.90 8.40
CA LEU A 200 11.57 10.20 8.08
C LEU A 200 10.71 8.94 8.14
N GLN A 201 9.43 9.11 8.50
CA GLN A 201 8.49 8.02 8.45
C GLN A 201 8.33 7.50 7.01
N SER A 202 8.31 6.16 6.86
CA SER A 202 8.00 5.56 5.58
C SER A 202 6.48 5.54 5.36
N ASN A 203 6.05 5.99 4.18
CA ASN A 203 4.67 5.76 3.78
C ASN A 203 4.49 4.27 3.48
N GLY A 204 3.72 3.56 4.29
CA GLY A 204 3.53 2.10 4.20
C GLY A 204 3.02 1.58 2.85
N SER A 205 2.61 2.46 1.93
CA SER A 205 2.28 2.13 0.54
C SER A 205 3.50 2.03 -0.37
N ARG A 206 4.67 2.50 0.05
CA ARG A 206 5.91 2.46 -0.73
C ARG A 206 6.79 1.31 -0.28
N ARG A 207 7.25 0.51 -1.24
CA ARG A 207 8.19 -0.59 -1.02
C ARG A 207 9.55 -0.11 -0.50
N TRP A 208 9.97 1.08 -0.94
CA TRP A 208 11.26 1.67 -0.64
C TRP A 208 11.09 2.98 0.12
N PRO A 209 11.91 3.25 1.14
CA PRO A 209 11.93 4.56 1.78
C PRO A 209 12.33 5.65 0.78
N ALA A 210 12.04 6.89 1.13
CA ALA A 210 12.51 8.03 0.34
C ALA A 210 14.04 8.14 0.47
N THR A 211 14.74 7.97 -0.64
CA THR A 211 16.20 7.92 -0.68
C THR A 211 16.79 8.92 -1.68
N LYS A 212 15.97 9.86 -2.19
CA LYS A 212 16.40 10.78 -3.24
C LYS A 212 15.99 12.22 -2.94
N GLY A 213 16.93 13.12 -3.18
CA GLY A 213 16.73 14.56 -3.15
C GLY A 213 17.15 15.21 -1.85
N THR A 214 16.99 16.51 -1.82
CA THR A 214 17.31 17.38 -0.71
C THR A 214 16.06 18.10 -0.22
N ILE A 215 16.13 18.58 1.01
CA ILE A 215 15.22 19.56 1.59
C ILE A 215 16.05 20.82 1.85
N ASP A 216 15.71 21.89 1.17
CA ASP A 216 16.38 23.18 1.32
C ASP A 216 15.48 24.13 2.11
N PHE A 217 15.95 24.53 3.29
CA PHE A 217 15.28 25.48 4.18
C PHE A 217 15.74 26.93 3.93
N GLY A 218 16.75 27.14 3.07
CA GLY A 218 17.32 28.45 2.75
C GLY A 218 16.27 29.49 2.30
N PRO A 219 15.27 29.11 1.48
CA PRO A 219 14.23 30.04 1.04
C PRO A 219 13.35 30.63 2.16
N ILE A 220 13.37 30.09 3.37
CA ILE A 220 12.70 30.68 4.52
C ILE A 220 13.63 31.74 5.10
N GLU A 221 13.37 33.01 4.81
CA GLU A 221 14.21 34.13 5.23
C GLU A 221 14.15 34.36 6.75
N LEU A 222 12.98 34.19 7.36
CA LEU A 222 12.77 34.35 8.80
C LEU A 222 13.48 33.22 9.57
N GLY A 223 14.61 33.57 10.21
CA GLY A 223 15.47 32.59 10.92
C GLY A 223 14.73 31.82 11.99
N TRP A 224 13.92 32.47 12.82
CA TRP A 224 13.12 31.83 13.86
C TRP A 224 12.16 30.77 13.28
N LEU A 225 11.47 31.07 12.19
CA LEU A 225 10.50 30.15 11.56
C LEU A 225 11.22 28.95 10.91
N ARG A 226 12.39 29.21 10.32
CA ARG A 226 13.24 28.17 9.73
C ARG A 226 13.71 27.19 10.78
N GLU A 227 14.19 27.67 11.93
CA GLU A 227 14.68 26.79 13.00
C GLU A 227 13.54 26.03 13.68
N VAL A 228 12.37 26.66 13.89
CA VAL A 228 11.16 25.97 14.38
C VAL A 228 10.74 24.83 13.43
N LEU A 229 10.74 25.08 12.12
CA LEU A 229 10.40 24.03 11.13
C LEU A 229 11.41 22.90 11.12
N LYS A 230 12.72 23.19 11.24
CA LYS A 230 13.76 22.16 11.33
C LYS A 230 13.59 21.30 12.58
N ASP A 231 13.35 21.94 13.73
CA ASP A 231 13.13 21.24 14.99
C ASP A 231 11.86 20.39 14.95
N TRP A 232 10.76 20.93 14.39
CA TRP A 232 9.53 20.17 14.16
C TRP A 232 9.80 18.93 13.28
N ALA A 233 10.54 19.09 12.19
CA ALA A 233 10.84 18.00 11.27
C ALA A 233 11.70 16.90 11.91
N ARG A 234 12.69 17.29 12.75
CA ARG A 234 13.59 16.38 13.48
C ARG A 234 12.81 15.57 14.52
N ASN A 235 11.94 16.21 15.29
CA ASN A 235 11.25 15.57 16.41
C ASN A 235 10.00 14.78 15.99
N THR A 236 9.21 15.27 15.04
CA THR A 236 7.98 14.61 14.58
C THR A 236 8.21 13.56 13.49
N ARG A 237 9.37 13.60 12.81
CA ARG A 237 9.74 12.67 11.73
C ARG A 237 8.63 12.48 10.70
N PRO A 238 8.14 13.55 10.06
CA PRO A 238 7.01 13.48 9.17
C PRO A 238 7.33 12.66 7.91
N TYR A 239 6.30 12.26 7.15
CA TYR A 239 6.52 11.75 5.80
C TYR A 239 7.16 12.82 4.92
N LEU A 240 8.03 12.42 3.99
CA LEU A 240 8.71 13.36 3.07
C LEU A 240 7.76 14.34 2.38
N GLN A 241 6.58 13.88 1.95
CA GLN A 241 5.59 14.76 1.35
C GLN A 241 5.04 15.78 2.36
N GLY A 242 4.81 15.37 3.60
CA GLY A 242 4.38 16.27 4.68
C GLY A 242 5.44 17.32 4.97
N LEU A 243 6.71 16.92 5.05
CA LEU A 243 7.82 17.86 5.24
C LEU A 243 7.91 18.88 4.10
N ARG A 244 7.79 18.45 2.86
CA ARG A 244 7.80 19.37 1.70
C ARG A 244 6.61 20.33 1.69
N GLN A 245 5.44 19.88 2.16
CA GLN A 245 4.25 20.73 2.29
C GLN A 245 4.40 21.72 3.44
N ALA A 246 4.95 21.30 4.58
CA ALA A 246 5.25 22.20 5.69
C ALA A 246 6.28 23.26 5.30
N LEU A 247 7.37 22.84 4.61
CA LEU A 247 8.36 23.74 4.05
C LEU A 247 7.73 24.80 3.12
N ARG A 248 6.85 24.36 2.21
CA ARG A 248 6.13 25.28 1.32
C ARG A 248 5.27 26.28 2.09
N ALA A 249 4.51 25.81 3.09
CA ALA A 249 3.67 26.66 3.90
C ALA A 249 4.48 27.70 4.70
N CYS A 250 5.58 27.28 5.32
CA CYS A 250 6.48 28.17 6.04
C CYS A 250 7.24 29.16 5.11
N HIS A 251 7.59 28.73 3.89
CA HIS A 251 8.17 29.63 2.90
C HIS A 251 7.18 30.74 2.50
N VAL A 252 5.92 30.40 2.22
CA VAL A 252 4.86 31.38 1.94
C VAL A 252 4.67 32.33 3.12
N ALA A 253 4.64 31.79 4.34
CA ALA A 253 4.52 32.61 5.55
C ALA A 253 5.70 33.60 5.68
N SER A 254 6.93 33.12 5.47
CA SER A 254 8.13 33.97 5.51
C SER A 254 8.08 35.08 4.47
N GLN A 255 7.78 34.74 3.21
CA GLN A 255 7.66 35.72 2.13
C GLN A 255 6.57 36.78 2.43
N THR A 256 5.41 36.36 2.93
CA THR A 256 4.29 37.26 3.27
C THR A 256 4.70 38.24 4.35
N LEU A 257 5.27 37.75 5.45
CA LEU A 257 5.67 38.59 6.57
C LEU A 257 6.79 39.57 6.17
N VAL A 258 7.79 39.11 5.44
CA VAL A 258 8.88 39.98 4.95
C VAL A 258 8.34 41.06 4.00
N ALA A 259 7.47 40.69 3.06
CA ALA A 259 6.85 41.63 2.12
C ALA A 259 5.98 42.71 2.80
N CYS A 260 5.39 42.38 3.96
CA CYS A 260 4.64 43.33 4.79
C CYS A 260 5.51 44.10 5.78
N GLY A 261 6.84 44.00 5.72
CA GLY A 261 7.75 44.67 6.66
C GLY A 261 7.72 44.08 8.08
N ARG A 262 7.24 42.85 8.25
CA ARG A 262 7.09 42.15 9.55
C ARG A 262 8.23 41.14 9.76
N ALA A 263 9.47 41.53 9.50
CA ALA A 263 10.62 40.65 9.69
C ALA A 263 11.01 40.47 11.17
N ASP A 264 10.72 41.46 12.01
CA ASP A 264 10.99 41.41 13.45
C ASP A 264 9.96 40.50 14.15
N PRO A 265 10.38 39.38 14.77
CA PRO A 265 9.48 38.46 15.46
C PRO A 265 8.72 39.13 16.61
N ALA A 266 9.30 40.09 17.31
CA ALA A 266 8.67 40.77 18.44
C ALA A 266 7.48 41.69 18.04
N SER A 267 7.41 42.07 16.77
CA SER A 267 6.32 42.90 16.22
C SER A 267 5.09 42.12 15.77
N LEU A 268 5.14 40.79 15.78
CA LEU A 268 4.07 39.95 15.23
C LEU A 268 2.84 39.88 16.12
N GLY A 269 1.68 39.89 15.52
CA GLY A 269 0.39 39.81 16.22
C GLY A 269 -0.63 38.89 15.56
N ALA A 270 -1.85 38.86 16.09
CA ALA A 270 -2.93 38.04 15.55
C ALA A 270 -3.29 38.39 14.10
N GLY A 271 -3.19 39.68 13.73
CA GLY A 271 -3.44 40.14 12.36
C GLY A 271 -2.44 39.57 11.38
N ASP A 272 -1.17 39.47 11.77
CA ASP A 272 -0.10 38.89 10.91
C ASP A 272 -0.31 37.40 10.71
N PHE A 273 -0.85 36.69 11.72
CA PHE A 273 -1.21 35.27 11.53
C PHE A 273 -2.33 35.10 10.49
N VAL A 274 -3.34 35.96 10.52
CA VAL A 274 -4.44 35.97 9.54
C VAL A 274 -3.94 36.27 8.12
N LEU A 275 -3.01 37.23 7.98
CA LEU A 275 -2.38 37.53 6.69
C LEU A 275 -1.65 36.29 6.10
N VAL A 276 -0.87 35.60 6.94
CA VAL A 276 -0.19 34.35 6.54
C VAL A 276 -1.20 33.28 6.16
N GLU A 277 -2.27 33.11 6.93
CA GLU A 277 -3.33 32.17 6.63
C GLU A 277 -3.96 32.44 5.26
N GLN A 278 -4.31 33.68 4.97
CA GLN A 278 -4.85 34.08 3.67
C GLN A 278 -3.88 33.78 2.54
N ALA A 279 -2.60 34.14 2.69
CA ALA A 279 -1.58 33.88 1.69
C ALA A 279 -1.39 32.39 1.39
N ILE A 280 -1.46 31.52 2.40
CA ILE A 280 -1.41 30.06 2.22
C ILE A 280 -2.67 29.57 1.47
N VAL A 281 -3.85 30.10 1.78
CA VAL A 281 -5.11 29.73 1.12
C VAL A 281 -5.15 30.20 -0.34
N GLU A 282 -4.57 31.34 -0.65
CA GLU A 282 -4.55 31.91 -2.00
C GLU A 282 -3.48 31.31 -2.92
N GLN A 283 -2.63 30.41 -2.40
CA GLN A 283 -1.61 29.74 -3.20
C GLN A 283 -2.20 29.08 -4.44
N ARG A 284 -1.54 29.33 -5.59
CA ARG A 284 -1.90 28.81 -6.88
C ARG A 284 -0.89 27.79 -7.40
N ARG A 285 -1.30 26.98 -8.36
CA ARG A 285 -0.44 26.08 -9.10
C ARG A 285 0.38 26.88 -10.13
N THR A 286 1.34 26.21 -10.76
CA THR A 286 2.15 26.78 -11.83
C THR A 286 1.34 27.19 -13.07
N ASP A 287 0.17 26.58 -13.28
CA ASP A 287 -0.77 26.91 -14.33
C ASP A 287 -1.75 28.06 -13.96
N GLY A 288 -1.55 28.71 -12.81
CA GLY A 288 -2.39 29.77 -12.28
C GLY A 288 -3.70 29.31 -11.64
N SER A 289 -4.06 28.02 -11.73
CA SER A 289 -5.27 27.49 -11.11
C SER A 289 -5.13 27.40 -9.56
N PRO A 290 -6.22 27.54 -8.80
CA PRO A 290 -6.17 27.39 -7.36
C PRO A 290 -5.88 25.92 -6.97
N HIS A 291 -5.17 25.73 -5.86
CA HIS A 291 -5.10 24.40 -5.26
C HIS A 291 -6.47 23.96 -4.72
N SER A 292 -6.72 22.64 -4.70
CA SER A 292 -7.96 22.10 -4.11
C SER A 292 -8.10 22.52 -2.63
N ALA A 293 -9.32 22.71 -2.14
CA ALA A 293 -9.60 23.04 -0.74
C ALA A 293 -8.92 22.07 0.24
N SER A 294 -8.90 20.78 -0.09
CA SER A 294 -8.21 19.77 0.71
C SER A 294 -6.70 20.02 0.80
N HIS A 295 -6.06 20.43 -0.29
CA HIS A 295 -4.61 20.72 -0.29
C HIS A 295 -4.32 22.01 0.51
N ARG A 296 -5.10 23.06 0.30
CA ARG A 296 -4.99 24.31 1.06
C ARG A 296 -5.19 24.09 2.56
N THR A 297 -6.22 23.32 2.94
CA THR A 297 -6.45 22.90 4.33
C THR A 297 -5.27 22.12 4.90
N GLN A 298 -4.63 21.26 4.10
CA GLN A 298 -3.47 20.49 4.54
C GLN A 298 -2.24 21.38 4.77
N LEU A 299 -1.99 22.37 3.90
CA LEU A 299 -0.91 23.35 4.09
C LEU A 299 -1.10 24.15 5.38
N LEU A 300 -2.31 24.66 5.61
CA LEU A 300 -2.64 25.37 6.85
C LEU A 300 -2.44 24.50 8.09
N ARG A 301 -2.92 23.27 8.09
CA ARG A 301 -2.74 22.35 9.22
C ARG A 301 -1.27 22.11 9.54
N LEU A 302 -0.43 21.97 8.51
CA LEU A 302 0.99 21.75 8.71
C LEU A 302 1.68 23.02 9.23
N PHE A 303 1.32 24.19 8.72
CA PHE A 303 1.80 25.45 9.26
C PHE A 303 1.43 25.62 10.74
N CYS A 304 0.14 25.45 11.08
CA CYS A 304 -0.33 25.49 12.48
C CYS A 304 0.44 24.49 13.36
N ALA A 305 0.65 23.25 12.87
CA ALA A 305 1.37 22.24 13.64
C ALA A 305 2.85 22.63 13.90
N VAL A 306 3.49 23.32 12.96
CA VAL A 306 4.84 23.86 13.15
C VAL A 306 4.85 24.95 14.21
N ILE A 307 3.90 25.91 14.15
CA ILE A 307 3.78 26.99 15.13
C ILE A 307 3.45 26.45 16.53
N GLU A 308 2.48 25.53 16.64
CA GLU A 308 2.14 24.87 17.90
C GLU A 308 3.34 24.13 18.50
N HIS A 309 4.12 23.44 17.66
CA HIS A 309 5.35 22.78 18.09
C HIS A 309 6.38 23.79 18.63
N GLY A 310 6.60 24.90 17.91
CA GLY A 310 7.51 25.94 18.34
C GLY A 310 7.11 26.54 19.71
N ARG A 311 5.82 26.77 19.92
CA ARG A 311 5.28 27.22 21.22
C ARG A 311 5.47 26.19 22.33
N ALA A 312 5.10 24.93 22.06
CA ALA A 312 5.18 23.85 23.06
C ALA A 312 6.62 23.58 23.52
N ASN A 313 7.63 23.85 22.67
CA ASN A 313 9.04 23.60 22.96
C ASN A 313 9.84 24.89 23.25
N ALA A 314 9.17 26.01 23.52
CA ALA A 314 9.78 27.32 23.82
C ALA A 314 10.81 27.80 22.77
N LEU A 315 10.61 27.44 21.49
CA LEU A 315 11.47 27.86 20.38
C LEU A 315 11.05 29.21 19.77
N MET A 316 10.02 29.82 20.31
CA MET A 316 9.41 31.06 19.81
C MET A 316 9.27 32.13 20.94
N THR A 317 10.29 32.25 21.77
CA THR A 317 10.28 33.19 22.92
C THR A 317 10.13 34.65 22.50
N ASP A 318 10.72 35.00 21.35
CA ASP A 318 10.72 36.35 20.82
C ASP A 318 9.46 36.66 19.99
N VAL A 319 8.57 35.68 19.75
CA VAL A 319 7.32 35.85 19.02
C VAL A 319 6.17 35.96 19.98
N PRO A 320 5.41 37.08 20.01
CA PRO A 320 4.31 37.29 20.94
C PRO A 320 3.22 36.24 20.85
N ASP A 321 2.57 35.96 22.00
CA ASP A 321 1.50 34.96 22.09
C ASP A 321 0.31 35.19 21.14
N PRO A 322 -0.09 36.42 20.78
CA PRO A 322 -1.15 36.61 19.79
C PRO A 322 -0.89 36.06 18.41
N PHE A 323 0.38 35.85 18.02
CA PHE A 323 0.74 35.17 16.77
C PHE A 323 0.58 33.64 16.93
N ARG A 324 -0.65 33.17 16.93
CA ARG A 324 -0.98 31.75 17.09
C ARG A 324 -2.21 31.35 16.28
N PRO A 325 -2.38 30.05 15.97
CA PRO A 325 -3.58 29.55 15.33
C PRO A 325 -4.82 29.87 16.16
N PRO A 326 -5.90 30.36 15.54
CA PRO A 326 -7.18 30.53 16.26
C PRO A 326 -7.69 29.17 16.72
N GLN A 327 -8.45 29.16 17.81
CA GLN A 327 -8.98 27.91 18.41
C GLN A 327 -9.90 27.09 17.50
N ARG A 328 -10.48 27.72 16.47
CA ARG A 328 -11.33 27.03 15.49
C ARG A 328 -10.48 26.32 14.44
N ARG A 329 -10.78 25.06 14.19
CA ARG A 329 -10.09 24.26 13.15
C ARG A 329 -10.32 24.89 11.78
N HIS A 330 -9.23 25.31 11.15
CA HIS A 330 -9.27 25.86 9.80
C HIS A 330 -9.65 24.76 8.81
N ARG A 331 -10.76 24.94 8.14
CA ARG A 331 -11.16 24.15 6.98
C ARG A 331 -11.52 25.13 5.89
N VAL A 332 -10.75 25.09 4.80
CA VAL A 332 -11.13 25.78 3.59
C VAL A 332 -12.37 25.08 3.03
N ILE A 333 -13.49 25.78 3.08
CA ILE A 333 -14.74 25.33 2.48
C ILE A 333 -14.77 25.96 1.10
N GLU A 334 -14.78 25.13 0.06
CA GLU A 334 -15.22 25.56 -1.27
C GLU A 334 -16.74 25.41 -1.25
N ASP A 335 -17.45 26.46 -1.57
CA ASP A 335 -18.86 26.35 -1.95
C ASP A 335 -18.90 25.43 -3.15
N ALA A 336 -19.25 24.17 -2.88
CA ALA A 336 -19.47 23.20 -3.94
C ALA A 336 -20.69 23.70 -4.71
N ASN A 337 -20.44 24.29 -5.87
CA ASN A 337 -21.50 24.59 -6.80
C ASN A 337 -22.17 23.23 -7.09
N GLU A 338 -23.40 23.04 -6.62
CA GLU A 338 -24.15 21.77 -6.77
C GLU A 338 -24.30 21.38 -8.25
N GLU A 339 -24.21 22.34 -9.15
CA GLU A 339 -24.17 22.14 -10.61
C GLU A 339 -22.83 21.57 -11.11
N GLN A 340 -21.75 21.74 -10.39
CA GLN A 340 -20.51 21.03 -10.69
C GLN A 340 -20.65 19.60 -10.22
N LEU A 341 -21.02 18.73 -11.14
CA LEU A 341 -21.13 17.25 -11.01
C LEU A 341 -19.85 16.57 -10.50
N GLY A 342 -19.01 17.28 -9.78
CA GLY A 342 -17.79 16.81 -9.17
C GLY A 342 -16.89 16.10 -10.19
N LYS A 343 -16.22 15.04 -9.75
CA LYS A 343 -15.38 14.20 -10.59
C LYS A 343 -16.14 13.00 -11.18
N ALA A 344 -17.46 13.08 -11.30
CA ALA A 344 -18.26 12.03 -11.91
C ALA A 344 -18.02 12.00 -13.42
N LEU A 345 -17.84 10.81 -13.97
CA LEU A 345 -17.74 10.65 -15.41
C LEU A 345 -19.10 10.91 -16.05
N PRO A 346 -19.17 11.69 -17.15
CA PRO A 346 -20.39 11.83 -17.93
C PRO A 346 -20.89 10.46 -18.45
N ASP A 347 -22.20 10.26 -18.50
CA ASP A 347 -22.79 8.99 -18.95
C ASP A 347 -22.35 8.62 -20.37
N MET A 348 -22.12 9.60 -21.24
CA MET A 348 -21.59 9.38 -22.59
C MET A 348 -20.21 8.73 -22.57
N VAL A 349 -19.33 9.18 -21.67
CA VAL A 349 -17.99 8.61 -21.52
C VAL A 349 -18.08 7.18 -20.97
N ILE A 350 -18.97 6.94 -20.02
CA ILE A 350 -19.19 5.58 -19.49
C ILE A 350 -19.66 4.64 -20.59
N ARG A 351 -20.60 5.07 -21.45
CA ARG A 351 -21.06 4.26 -22.58
C ARG A 351 -19.93 3.93 -23.56
N GLN A 352 -19.06 4.90 -23.86
CA GLN A 352 -17.89 4.65 -24.72
C GLN A 352 -16.92 3.65 -24.09
N LEU A 353 -16.67 3.75 -22.79
CA LEU A 353 -15.85 2.78 -22.07
C LEU A 353 -16.50 1.38 -22.12
N ASP A 354 -17.82 1.29 -21.91
CA ASP A 354 -18.56 0.04 -21.97
C ASP A 354 -18.51 -0.61 -23.36
N GLN A 355 -18.53 0.19 -24.44
CA GLN A 355 -18.43 -0.29 -25.83
C GLN A 355 -17.05 -0.89 -26.18
N HIS A 356 -16.00 -0.50 -25.46
CA HIS A 356 -14.62 -0.94 -25.71
C HIS A 356 -14.05 -1.82 -24.59
N LEU A 357 -14.91 -2.52 -23.85
CA LEU A 357 -14.51 -3.42 -22.77
C LEU A 357 -13.68 -4.62 -23.26
N ASP A 358 -13.81 -4.99 -24.51
CA ASP A 358 -13.02 -6.05 -25.15
C ASP A 358 -11.52 -5.73 -25.17
N LEU A 359 -11.14 -4.46 -25.20
CA LEU A 359 -9.77 -3.98 -25.20
C LEU A 359 -9.16 -3.87 -23.77
N LEU A 360 -9.97 -4.03 -22.73
CA LEU A 360 -9.50 -3.85 -21.36
C LEU A 360 -8.69 -5.07 -20.88
N GLY A 361 -7.44 -4.81 -20.51
CA GLY A 361 -6.52 -5.77 -19.89
C GLY A 361 -5.27 -6.01 -20.73
N PRO A 362 -4.29 -6.73 -20.21
CA PRO A 362 -3.04 -6.98 -20.90
C PRO A 362 -3.25 -7.91 -22.11
N ALA A 363 -2.55 -7.61 -23.20
CA ALA A 363 -2.56 -8.43 -24.41
C ALA A 363 -1.78 -9.75 -24.27
N GLY A 364 -0.98 -9.91 -23.21
CA GLY A 364 -0.12 -11.08 -23.01
C GLY A 364 -0.36 -11.78 -21.68
N ARG A 365 0.17 -12.99 -21.57
CA ARG A 365 0.18 -13.77 -20.33
C ARG A 365 0.98 -13.02 -19.24
N HIS A 366 0.48 -13.02 -18.01
CA HIS A 366 1.21 -12.52 -16.84
C HIS A 366 1.14 -13.53 -15.69
N GLY A 367 2.30 -13.98 -15.22
CA GLY A 367 2.38 -14.99 -14.18
C GLY A 367 1.69 -16.30 -14.57
N SER A 368 0.74 -16.74 -13.76
CA SER A 368 -0.02 -17.99 -13.97
C SER A 368 -1.26 -17.83 -14.85
N MET A 369 -1.68 -16.59 -15.16
CA MET A 369 -2.92 -16.32 -15.89
C MET A 369 -2.66 -16.07 -17.37
N SER A 370 -3.54 -16.56 -18.21
CA SER A 370 -3.56 -16.25 -19.65
C SER A 370 -4.04 -14.82 -19.90
N ALA A 371 -3.83 -14.28 -21.11
CA ALA A 371 -4.36 -12.97 -21.47
C ALA A 371 -5.89 -12.89 -21.38
N PRO A 372 -6.68 -13.88 -21.90
CA PRO A 372 -8.14 -13.88 -21.75
C PRO A 372 -8.60 -13.86 -20.29
N ASP A 373 -7.95 -14.62 -19.39
CA ASP A 373 -8.30 -14.65 -17.97
C ASP A 373 -8.05 -13.30 -17.29
N LEU A 374 -6.91 -12.68 -17.61
CA LEU A 374 -6.58 -11.33 -17.11
C LEU A 374 -7.56 -10.28 -17.62
N GLN A 375 -7.93 -10.35 -18.90
CA GLN A 375 -8.93 -9.46 -19.48
C GLN A 375 -10.29 -9.64 -18.82
N ALA A 376 -10.75 -10.88 -18.63
CA ALA A 376 -11.99 -11.18 -17.93
C ALA A 376 -11.98 -10.63 -16.51
N MET A 377 -10.87 -10.81 -15.78
CA MET A 377 -10.69 -10.26 -14.44
C MET A 377 -10.79 -8.73 -14.41
N HIS A 378 -10.10 -8.03 -15.31
CA HIS A 378 -10.11 -6.57 -15.36
C HIS A 378 -11.47 -6.00 -15.78
N ARG A 379 -12.17 -6.67 -16.72
CA ARG A 379 -13.54 -6.31 -17.11
C ARG A 379 -14.50 -6.39 -15.93
N THR A 380 -14.46 -7.51 -15.18
CA THR A 380 -15.28 -7.70 -13.98
C THR A 380 -14.98 -6.62 -12.94
N ILE A 381 -13.70 -6.31 -12.69
CA ILE A 381 -13.31 -5.23 -11.76
C ILE A 381 -13.88 -3.89 -12.21
N TYR A 382 -13.78 -3.55 -13.50
CA TYR A 382 -14.32 -2.32 -14.05
C TYR A 382 -15.84 -2.23 -13.84
N GLN A 383 -16.57 -3.28 -14.19
CA GLN A 383 -18.03 -3.33 -14.08
C GLN A 383 -18.48 -3.15 -12.61
N ILE A 384 -17.83 -3.82 -11.67
CA ILE A 384 -18.13 -3.64 -10.25
C ILE A 384 -17.80 -2.21 -9.78
N LEU A 385 -16.66 -1.64 -10.19
CA LEU A 385 -16.31 -0.24 -9.88
C LEU A 385 -17.33 0.73 -10.43
N ARG A 386 -17.76 0.54 -11.70
CA ARG A 386 -18.76 1.35 -12.39
C ARG A 386 -20.10 1.32 -11.66
N ASP A 387 -20.54 0.14 -11.25
CA ASP A 387 -21.88 -0.05 -10.69
C ASP A 387 -21.96 0.32 -9.20
N THR A 388 -20.87 0.12 -8.46
CA THR A 388 -20.87 0.31 -7.00
C THR A 388 -20.24 1.63 -6.55
N GLY A 389 -19.40 2.26 -7.38
CA GLY A 389 -18.63 3.45 -7.01
C GLY A 389 -17.66 3.23 -5.85
N ARG A 390 -17.28 1.98 -5.58
CA ARG A 390 -16.31 1.68 -4.52
C ARG A 390 -14.89 1.98 -4.97
N ARG A 391 -13.98 2.11 -4.00
CA ARG A 391 -12.56 2.38 -4.32
C ARG A 391 -11.90 1.14 -4.92
N PRO A 392 -10.95 1.30 -5.87
CA PRO A 392 -10.23 0.17 -6.44
C PRO A 392 -9.62 -0.78 -5.41
N GLY A 393 -9.08 -0.23 -4.30
CA GLY A 393 -8.54 -1.04 -3.21
C GLY A 393 -9.58 -1.90 -2.49
N GLU A 394 -10.82 -1.41 -2.37
CA GLU A 394 -11.93 -2.15 -1.75
C GLU A 394 -12.40 -3.29 -2.66
N ILE A 395 -12.44 -3.05 -3.98
CA ILE A 395 -12.86 -4.08 -4.95
C ILE A 395 -11.81 -5.17 -5.14
N VAL A 396 -10.53 -4.83 -5.32
CA VAL A 396 -9.48 -5.86 -5.51
C VAL A 396 -9.27 -6.73 -4.27
N SER A 397 -9.65 -6.24 -3.08
CA SER A 397 -9.59 -6.99 -1.83
C SER A 397 -10.87 -7.74 -1.47
N LEU A 398 -11.82 -7.90 -2.40
CA LEU A 398 -13.01 -8.71 -2.18
C LEU A 398 -12.63 -10.19 -1.97
N LYS A 399 -13.32 -10.83 -1.04
CA LYS A 399 -13.20 -12.27 -0.78
C LYS A 399 -14.13 -13.04 -1.71
N ILE A 400 -13.85 -14.32 -1.91
CA ILE A 400 -14.66 -15.15 -2.80
C ILE A 400 -16.13 -15.25 -2.35
N GLY A 401 -16.41 -15.23 -1.04
CA GLY A 401 -17.76 -15.21 -0.47
C GLY A 401 -18.31 -13.78 -0.27
N CYS A 402 -18.07 -12.86 -1.22
CA CYS A 402 -18.51 -11.48 -1.11
C CYS A 402 -19.98 -11.24 -1.51
N LEU A 403 -20.67 -12.23 -2.04
CA LEU A 403 -22.09 -12.14 -2.37
C LEU A 403 -22.96 -12.75 -1.27
N GLU A 404 -24.01 -12.05 -0.90
CA GLU A 404 -25.04 -12.49 0.04
C GLU A 404 -26.40 -12.09 -0.51
N VAL A 405 -27.40 -12.96 -0.36
CA VAL A 405 -28.79 -12.66 -0.69
C VAL A 405 -29.58 -12.59 0.60
N ILE A 406 -30.23 -11.46 0.84
CA ILE A 406 -31.08 -11.23 1.99
C ILE A 406 -32.45 -10.76 1.47
N ASP A 407 -33.51 -11.47 1.78
CA ASP A 407 -34.88 -11.18 1.35
C ASP A 407 -35.01 -10.92 -0.17
N GLY A 408 -34.30 -11.69 -0.98
CA GLY A 408 -34.29 -11.55 -2.44
C GLY A 408 -33.38 -10.41 -2.96
N GLN A 409 -32.79 -9.62 -2.07
CA GLN A 409 -31.86 -8.54 -2.45
C GLN A 409 -30.41 -9.01 -2.42
N HIS A 410 -29.72 -8.83 -3.53
CA HIS A 410 -28.28 -9.09 -3.61
C HIS A 410 -27.47 -8.02 -2.88
N ASN A 411 -26.50 -8.46 -2.09
CA ASN A 411 -25.60 -7.60 -1.33
C ASN A 411 -24.16 -7.96 -1.61
N LEU A 412 -23.32 -6.93 -1.79
CA LEU A 412 -21.86 -7.05 -1.86
C LEU A 412 -21.26 -6.81 -0.48
N ILE A 413 -20.53 -7.80 0.05
CA ILE A 413 -19.77 -7.66 1.30
C ILE A 413 -18.37 -7.19 0.98
N TYR A 414 -17.97 -6.03 1.53
CA TYR A 414 -16.66 -5.44 1.31
C TYR A 414 -16.09 -4.80 2.57
N ASP A 415 -14.78 -4.60 2.59
CA ASP A 415 -14.06 -3.94 3.68
C ASP A 415 -13.69 -2.50 3.30
N ASN A 416 -14.16 -1.51 4.09
CA ASN A 416 -13.79 -0.11 3.93
C ASN A 416 -12.58 0.20 4.84
N HIS A 417 -11.39 -0.11 4.36
CA HIS A 417 -10.15 0.06 5.12
C HIS A 417 -9.86 1.52 5.51
N LYS A 418 -10.26 2.50 4.67
CA LYS A 418 -10.02 3.92 4.96
C LYS A 418 -10.81 4.42 6.16
N ALA A 419 -12.00 3.88 6.39
CA ALA A 419 -12.85 4.23 7.52
C ALA A 419 -12.79 3.19 8.65
N ALA A 420 -11.86 2.21 8.58
CA ALA A 420 -11.72 1.09 9.52
C ALA A 420 -13.05 0.32 9.75
N ARG A 421 -13.90 0.21 8.72
CA ARG A 421 -15.19 -0.48 8.78
C ARG A 421 -15.13 -1.75 7.93
N LEU A 422 -15.13 -2.90 8.59
CA LEU A 422 -15.04 -4.20 7.94
C LEU A 422 -16.44 -4.78 7.65
N ARG A 423 -16.52 -5.70 6.68
CA ARG A 423 -17.72 -6.49 6.33
C ARG A 423 -18.97 -5.62 6.09
N ARG A 424 -18.82 -4.50 5.38
CA ARG A 424 -19.95 -3.65 4.99
C ARG A 424 -20.79 -4.35 3.92
N ARG A 425 -22.10 -4.22 4.02
CA ARG A 425 -23.05 -4.69 3.02
C ARG A 425 -23.46 -3.52 2.13
N LEU A 426 -23.40 -3.73 0.84
CA LEU A 426 -23.85 -2.78 -0.17
C LEU A 426 -24.89 -3.49 -1.05
N PRO A 427 -26.14 -3.03 -1.08
CA PRO A 427 -27.11 -3.53 -2.04
C PRO A 427 -26.62 -3.31 -3.47
N ILE A 428 -26.70 -4.34 -4.30
CA ILE A 428 -26.31 -4.32 -5.71
C ILE A 428 -27.45 -4.84 -6.58
N THR A 429 -27.41 -4.52 -7.87
CA THR A 429 -28.37 -5.02 -8.85
C THR A 429 -28.13 -6.50 -9.13
N THR A 430 -29.16 -7.19 -9.62
CA THR A 430 -29.05 -8.58 -10.06
C THR A 430 -27.98 -8.73 -11.14
N ASP A 431 -27.89 -7.83 -12.11
CA ASP A 431 -26.88 -7.84 -13.17
C ASP A 431 -25.47 -7.79 -12.60
N THR A 432 -25.22 -6.91 -11.61
CA THR A 432 -23.91 -6.83 -10.94
C THR A 432 -23.58 -8.12 -10.17
N ALA A 433 -24.59 -8.71 -9.52
CA ALA A 433 -24.42 -9.99 -8.81
C ALA A 433 -24.09 -11.13 -9.78
N GLU A 434 -24.76 -11.18 -10.94
CA GLU A 434 -24.52 -12.17 -12.00
C GLU A 434 -23.11 -12.05 -12.59
N ILE A 435 -22.64 -10.82 -12.83
CA ILE A 435 -21.26 -10.56 -13.28
C ILE A 435 -20.25 -11.11 -12.27
N ILE A 436 -20.46 -10.87 -10.98
CA ILE A 436 -19.60 -11.39 -9.91
C ILE A 436 -19.65 -12.91 -9.87
N ALA A 437 -20.85 -13.51 -9.92
CA ALA A 437 -21.05 -14.94 -9.89
C ALA A 437 -20.42 -15.64 -11.12
N ALA A 438 -20.53 -15.04 -12.30
CA ALA A 438 -19.89 -15.54 -13.52
C ALA A 438 -18.36 -15.57 -13.36
N TRP A 439 -17.77 -14.49 -12.82
CA TRP A 439 -16.35 -14.45 -12.52
C TRP A 439 -15.95 -15.45 -11.43
N GLN A 440 -16.76 -15.65 -10.39
CA GLN A 440 -16.51 -16.67 -9.36
C GLN A 440 -16.42 -18.08 -9.98
N ARG A 441 -17.34 -18.42 -10.89
CA ARG A 441 -17.31 -19.71 -11.62
C ARG A 441 -16.05 -19.84 -12.49
N HIS A 442 -15.73 -18.83 -13.28
CA HIS A 442 -14.53 -18.83 -14.12
C HIS A 442 -13.25 -18.98 -13.28
N ARG A 443 -13.17 -18.26 -12.18
CA ARG A 443 -12.03 -18.27 -11.27
C ARG A 443 -11.74 -19.65 -10.65
N THR A 444 -12.74 -20.51 -10.44
CA THR A 444 -12.53 -21.86 -9.88
C THR A 444 -11.66 -22.74 -10.79
N GLN A 445 -11.60 -22.43 -12.07
CA GLN A 445 -10.82 -23.14 -13.09
C GLN A 445 -9.38 -22.60 -13.20
N LEU A 446 -9.07 -21.47 -12.57
CA LEU A 446 -7.75 -20.86 -12.68
C LEU A 446 -6.74 -21.50 -11.72
N PRO A 447 -5.46 -21.66 -12.17
CA PRO A 447 -4.38 -22.09 -11.29
C PRO A 447 -4.08 -21.01 -10.25
N THR A 448 -4.50 -21.23 -9.02
CA THR A 448 -4.32 -20.26 -7.92
C THR A 448 -3.41 -20.82 -6.83
N ALA A 449 -2.48 -20.01 -6.34
CA ALA A 449 -1.66 -20.35 -5.19
C ALA A 449 -2.53 -20.45 -3.91
N PRO A 450 -2.17 -21.28 -2.91
CA PRO A 450 -2.93 -21.40 -1.67
C PRO A 450 -3.22 -20.06 -0.99
N ALA A 451 -2.22 -19.15 -0.94
CA ALA A 451 -2.35 -17.82 -0.36
C ALA A 451 -3.35 -16.90 -1.08
N THR A 452 -3.71 -17.21 -2.33
CA THR A 452 -4.62 -16.39 -3.14
C THR A 452 -6.04 -16.93 -3.18
N ARG A 453 -6.28 -18.14 -2.66
CA ARG A 453 -7.58 -18.84 -2.77
C ARG A 453 -8.75 -18.08 -2.18
N GLN A 454 -8.54 -17.34 -1.12
CA GLN A 454 -9.60 -16.57 -0.45
C GLN A 454 -10.07 -15.32 -1.21
N TRP A 455 -9.30 -14.84 -2.18
CA TRP A 455 -9.56 -13.57 -2.84
C TRP A 455 -10.34 -13.74 -4.14
N LEU A 456 -11.31 -12.86 -4.39
CA LEU A 456 -12.07 -12.86 -5.63
C LEU A 456 -11.19 -12.53 -6.83
N PHE A 457 -10.24 -11.59 -6.66
CA PHE A 457 -9.28 -11.17 -7.68
C PHE A 457 -7.85 -11.54 -7.26
N PRO A 458 -7.45 -12.80 -7.48
CA PRO A 458 -6.15 -13.29 -7.04
C PRO A 458 -5.00 -12.62 -7.79
N SER A 459 -3.85 -12.50 -7.13
CA SER A 459 -2.63 -12.08 -7.81
C SER A 459 -2.18 -13.16 -8.82
N PRO A 460 -1.83 -12.79 -10.06
CA PRO A 460 -1.31 -13.73 -11.04
C PRO A 460 0.10 -14.25 -10.71
N LEU A 461 0.79 -13.65 -9.73
CA LEU A 461 2.15 -14.00 -9.34
C LEU A 461 2.14 -15.12 -8.29
N LEU A 462 2.38 -16.37 -8.70
CA LEU A 462 2.34 -17.54 -7.82
C LEU A 462 3.52 -17.64 -6.83
N ARG A 463 4.67 -17.05 -7.15
CA ARG A 463 5.95 -17.25 -6.42
C ARG A 463 6.51 -15.99 -5.76
N SER A 464 5.85 -14.88 -5.85
CA SER A 464 6.34 -13.66 -5.20
C SER A 464 6.04 -13.70 -3.70
N ARG A 465 7.09 -13.72 -2.86
CA ARG A 465 6.96 -13.50 -1.40
C ARG A 465 6.27 -12.17 -1.05
N GLN A 466 6.12 -11.30 -2.05
CA GLN A 466 5.48 -9.99 -1.95
C GLN A 466 4.04 -9.98 -2.45
N ALA A 467 3.52 -11.11 -2.97
CA ALA A 467 2.14 -11.21 -3.38
C ALA A 467 1.23 -11.08 -2.16
N ARG A 468 0.50 -9.98 -2.06
CA ARG A 468 -0.54 -9.75 -1.03
C ARG A 468 -1.71 -10.75 -1.14
N GLY A 469 -1.57 -11.75 -1.99
CA GLY A 469 -2.60 -12.73 -2.28
C GLY A 469 -3.67 -12.25 -3.26
N HIS A 470 -3.93 -10.94 -3.37
CA HIS A 470 -4.87 -10.34 -4.33
C HIS A 470 -4.19 -9.35 -5.28
N LEU A 471 -4.86 -9.01 -6.39
CA LEU A 471 -4.44 -7.97 -7.32
C LEU A 471 -4.34 -6.63 -6.58
N THR A 472 -3.40 -5.77 -6.98
CA THR A 472 -3.26 -4.45 -6.35
C THR A 472 -4.06 -3.39 -7.09
N ALA A 473 -4.57 -2.38 -6.37
CA ALA A 473 -5.24 -1.22 -6.98
C ALA A 473 -4.33 -0.49 -7.99
N SER A 474 -3.01 -0.53 -7.77
CA SER A 474 -2.03 0.04 -8.70
C SER A 474 -2.01 -0.69 -10.04
N CYS A 475 -2.07 -2.03 -10.03
CA CYS A 475 -2.16 -2.82 -11.27
C CYS A 475 -3.43 -2.49 -12.06
N VAL A 476 -4.57 -2.38 -11.38
CA VAL A 476 -5.83 -1.95 -12.01
C VAL A 476 -5.69 -0.56 -12.60
N GLY A 477 -5.11 0.39 -11.86
CA GLY A 477 -4.85 1.74 -12.35
C GLY A 477 -3.92 1.80 -13.56
N VAL A 478 -2.92 0.92 -13.64
CA VAL A 478 -2.05 0.80 -14.83
C VAL A 478 -2.85 0.25 -16.01
N ALA A 479 -3.58 -0.85 -15.83
CA ALA A 479 -4.38 -1.45 -16.89
C ALA A 479 -5.42 -0.46 -17.46
N PHE A 480 -6.09 0.28 -16.59
CA PHE A 480 -7.09 1.27 -17.02
C PHE A 480 -6.45 2.46 -17.77
N ARG A 481 -5.30 2.96 -17.32
CA ARG A 481 -4.56 4.01 -18.03
C ARG A 481 -4.08 3.55 -19.41
N THR A 482 -3.58 2.32 -19.52
CA THR A 482 -3.17 1.76 -20.82
C THR A 482 -4.37 1.62 -21.75
N TRP A 483 -5.46 1.06 -21.25
CA TRP A 483 -6.71 0.91 -21.99
C TRP A 483 -7.28 2.25 -22.48
N THR A 484 -7.39 3.25 -21.60
CA THR A 484 -7.91 4.57 -22.00
C THR A 484 -6.97 5.28 -22.99
N ARG A 485 -5.66 5.09 -22.89
CA ARG A 485 -4.71 5.63 -23.87
C ARG A 485 -4.89 5.02 -25.27
N SER A 486 -5.07 3.69 -25.34
CA SER A 486 -5.29 3.03 -26.64
C SER A 486 -6.57 3.52 -27.35
N MET A 487 -7.57 3.98 -26.59
CA MET A 487 -8.77 4.60 -27.16
C MET A 487 -8.56 6.06 -27.60
N ILE A 488 -7.63 6.80 -26.96
CA ILE A 488 -7.35 8.20 -27.29
C ILE A 488 -6.62 8.34 -28.62
N ASP A 489 -5.70 7.44 -28.93
CA ASP A 489 -4.93 7.48 -30.19
C ASP A 489 -5.81 7.29 -31.43
N GLY A 490 -7.05 6.80 -31.25
CA GLY A 490 -8.07 6.65 -32.29
C GLY A 490 -9.26 7.61 -32.21
N CYS A 491 -9.38 8.51 -31.23
CA CYS A 491 -10.61 9.26 -30.96
C CYS A 491 -10.41 10.71 -30.54
N THR A 492 -11.34 11.60 -30.95
CA THR A 492 -11.40 13.05 -30.71
C THR A 492 -11.61 13.50 -29.23
N LEU A 493 -11.44 12.65 -28.25
CA LEU A 493 -11.75 12.85 -26.82
C LEU A 493 -10.60 13.42 -25.98
N ARG A 494 -9.60 14.06 -26.59
CA ARG A 494 -8.36 14.51 -25.92
C ARG A 494 -8.53 15.36 -24.66
N SER A 495 -9.49 16.25 -24.58
CA SER A 495 -9.60 17.21 -23.45
C SER A 495 -10.30 16.65 -22.22
N ALA A 496 -11.33 15.83 -22.39
CA ALA A 496 -12.08 15.22 -21.27
C ALA A 496 -11.31 14.08 -20.60
N LEU A 497 -10.47 13.36 -21.33
CA LEU A 497 -9.77 12.16 -20.87
C LEU A 497 -8.51 12.45 -20.04
N HIS A 498 -7.87 13.61 -20.15
CA HIS A 498 -6.77 14.00 -19.25
C HIS A 498 -7.26 14.19 -17.81
N GLN A 499 -8.45 14.75 -17.64
CA GLN A 499 -9.14 14.78 -16.34
C GLN A 499 -9.56 13.39 -15.88
N LEU A 500 -9.94 12.50 -16.81
CA LEU A 500 -10.37 11.13 -16.57
C LEU A 500 -9.27 10.26 -15.97
N ILE A 501 -8.05 10.33 -16.50
CA ILE A 501 -6.89 9.55 -16.02
C ILE A 501 -6.53 9.91 -14.58
N ALA A 502 -6.64 11.19 -14.21
CA ALA A 502 -6.47 11.65 -12.84
C ALA A 502 -7.64 11.22 -11.93
N THR A 503 -8.82 10.99 -12.50
CA THR A 503 -10.09 10.73 -11.80
C THR A 503 -10.43 9.23 -11.69
N LEU A 504 -9.86 8.35 -12.51
CA LEU A 504 -10.03 6.88 -12.40
C LEU A 504 -9.58 6.31 -11.06
N GLY A 505 -8.79 7.07 -10.28
CA GLY A 505 -8.54 6.78 -8.87
C GLY A 505 -9.70 7.13 -7.92
N TYR A 506 -10.69 7.91 -8.39
CA TYR A 506 -11.83 8.40 -7.60
C TYR A 506 -13.10 8.39 -8.47
N TYR A 507 -13.53 7.19 -8.87
CA TYR A 507 -14.81 7.05 -9.56
C TYR A 507 -15.94 7.52 -8.64
N SER A 508 -16.62 8.57 -9.02
CA SER A 508 -17.82 9.06 -8.35
C SER A 508 -19.04 8.54 -9.13
N VAL A 509 -19.87 7.75 -8.46
CA VAL A 509 -21.14 7.27 -9.05
C VAL A 509 -21.98 8.46 -9.46
N THR A 510 -22.57 8.46 -10.68
CA THR A 510 -23.44 9.54 -11.14
C THR A 510 -24.61 9.75 -10.15
N HIS A 511 -25.09 10.99 -10.03
CA HIS A 511 -26.21 11.36 -9.15
C HIS A 511 -27.43 10.47 -9.41
N LYS A 512 -27.72 10.15 -10.68
CA LYS A 512 -28.82 9.26 -11.10
C LYS A 512 -28.66 7.85 -10.54
N ARG A 513 -27.45 7.27 -10.56
CA ARG A 513 -27.19 5.93 -10.00
C ARG A 513 -27.18 5.93 -8.47
N LYS A 514 -26.69 7.02 -7.85
CA LYS A 514 -26.84 7.23 -6.41
C LYS A 514 -28.31 7.28 -6.02
N GLN A 515 -29.14 8.02 -6.75
CA GLN A 515 -30.58 8.06 -6.52
C GLN A 515 -31.24 6.70 -6.71
N GLN A 516 -30.87 5.92 -7.73
CA GLN A 516 -31.39 4.57 -7.94
C GLN A 516 -31.03 3.63 -6.79
N ALA A 517 -29.76 3.65 -6.34
CA ALA A 517 -29.31 2.87 -5.20
C ALA A 517 -30.02 3.29 -3.90
N ILE A 518 -30.19 4.60 -3.68
CA ILE A 518 -30.90 5.15 -2.51
C ILE A 518 -32.39 4.82 -2.57
N ARG A 519 -33.04 4.87 -3.75
CA ARG A 519 -34.43 4.43 -3.92
C ARG A 519 -34.60 2.95 -3.61
N ALA A 520 -33.65 2.10 -4.05
CA ALA A 520 -33.65 0.68 -3.73
C ALA A 520 -33.50 0.43 -2.21
N VAL A 521 -32.70 1.23 -1.51
CA VAL A 521 -32.55 1.20 -0.05
C VAL A 521 -33.77 1.80 0.65
N GLY A 522 -34.30 2.91 0.12
CA GLY A 522 -35.48 3.60 0.68
C GLY A 522 -36.76 2.76 0.67
N SER A 523 -36.91 1.88 -0.34
CA SER A 523 -38.04 0.92 -0.38
C SER A 523 -37.99 -0.15 0.73
N LEU A 524 -36.84 -0.32 1.39
CA LEU A 524 -36.62 -1.28 2.46
C LEU A 524 -36.68 -0.63 3.85
N ALA A 525 -36.76 0.70 3.94
CA ALA A 525 -36.84 1.42 5.21
C ALA A 525 -38.31 1.45 5.70
N ILE A 526 -38.52 1.05 6.94
CA ILE A 526 -39.81 1.10 7.62
C ILE A 526 -39.75 2.08 8.77
N ASP A 527 -40.88 2.79 9.05
CA ASP A 527 -41.04 3.65 10.20
C ASP A 527 -41.17 2.84 11.51
N ALA A 528 -41.30 3.54 12.63
CA ALA A 528 -41.48 2.89 13.94
C ALA A 528 -42.76 2.04 14.04
N SER A 529 -43.73 2.26 13.14
CA SER A 529 -45.02 1.56 13.08
C SER A 529 -45.01 0.39 12.09
N GLY A 530 -43.89 0.16 11.38
CA GLY A 530 -43.76 -0.94 10.42
C GLY A 530 -44.23 -0.61 9.01
N ASN A 531 -44.63 0.64 8.73
CA ASN A 531 -45.00 1.08 7.39
C ASN A 531 -43.76 1.48 6.56
N PRO A 532 -43.81 1.39 5.22
CA PRO A 532 -42.74 1.92 4.39
C PRO A 532 -42.50 3.41 4.70
N SER A 533 -41.29 3.77 5.12
CA SER A 533 -40.98 5.16 5.39
C SER A 533 -40.81 5.90 4.06
N SER A 534 -41.68 6.87 3.79
CA SER A 534 -41.55 7.76 2.64
C SER A 534 -40.60 8.92 3.02
N PHE A 535 -39.37 8.86 2.52
CA PHE A 535 -38.50 10.04 2.59
C PHE A 535 -38.70 10.89 1.35
N ALA A 536 -39.08 12.14 1.54
CA ALA A 536 -39.28 13.09 0.44
C ALA A 536 -37.97 13.35 -0.33
N ASP A 537 -36.83 13.26 0.35
CA ASP A 537 -35.49 13.37 -0.24
C ASP A 537 -34.52 12.34 0.42
N PRO A 538 -34.16 11.27 -0.30
CA PRO A 538 -33.22 10.29 0.19
C PRO A 538 -31.82 10.84 0.49
N LEU A 539 -31.39 11.91 -0.19
CA LEU A 539 -30.09 12.55 0.06
C LEU A 539 -30.09 13.37 1.35
N ALA A 540 -31.21 14.07 1.63
CA ALA A 540 -31.39 14.75 2.91
C ALA A 540 -31.40 13.76 4.08
N TYR A 541 -32.00 12.59 3.88
CA TYR A 541 -31.98 11.52 4.88
C TYR A 541 -30.55 10.98 5.12
N GLU A 542 -29.77 10.73 4.08
CA GLU A 542 -28.38 10.25 4.23
C GLU A 542 -27.49 11.29 4.94
N ARG A 543 -27.72 12.58 4.70
CA ARG A 543 -27.02 13.69 5.37
C ARG A 543 -27.49 13.91 6.80
N ALA A 544 -28.77 13.71 7.06
CA ALA A 544 -29.41 13.95 8.34
C ALA A 544 -29.58 12.69 9.20
N SER A 545 -28.99 11.56 8.83
CA SER A 545 -29.05 10.32 9.60
C SER A 545 -27.68 9.76 9.96
N VAL A 546 -27.63 9.02 11.08
CA VAL A 546 -26.44 8.29 11.52
C VAL A 546 -26.80 6.84 11.79
N SER A 547 -25.93 5.91 11.38
CA SER A 547 -26.12 4.48 11.62
C SER A 547 -25.97 4.16 13.11
N VAL A 548 -26.97 3.53 13.69
CA VAL A 548 -26.99 3.00 15.05
C VAL A 548 -27.31 1.50 15.02
N PRO A 549 -27.11 0.74 16.11
CA PRO A 549 -27.28 -0.72 16.10
C PRO A 549 -28.63 -1.23 15.59
N PHE A 550 -29.69 -0.44 15.73
CA PHE A 550 -31.06 -0.82 15.40
C PHE A 550 -31.61 -0.17 14.12
N GLY A 551 -30.76 0.47 13.30
CA GLY A 551 -31.17 1.15 12.08
C GLY A 551 -30.45 2.48 11.88
N ASN A 552 -31.11 3.46 11.26
CA ASN A 552 -30.59 4.79 11.08
C ASN A 552 -31.34 5.78 11.98
N CYS A 553 -30.61 6.62 12.71
CA CYS A 553 -31.16 7.62 13.61
C CYS A 553 -31.09 8.99 12.94
N THR A 554 -32.21 9.73 12.98
CA THR A 554 -32.34 11.10 12.46
C THR A 554 -32.36 12.16 13.55
N GLU A 555 -32.14 11.79 14.80
CA GLU A 555 -32.08 12.74 15.91
C GLU A 555 -30.89 13.71 15.71
N PRO A 556 -31.14 15.06 15.66
CA PRO A 556 -30.13 16.03 15.21
C PRO A 556 -28.86 16.06 16.06
N SER A 557 -28.97 15.91 17.38
CA SER A 557 -27.82 15.94 18.29
C SER A 557 -26.98 14.67 18.12
N ASN A 558 -27.62 13.51 17.95
CA ASN A 558 -26.94 12.24 17.73
C ASN A 558 -26.30 12.18 16.34
N VAL A 559 -26.95 12.77 15.33
CA VAL A 559 -26.38 12.88 13.97
C VAL A 559 -25.13 13.77 13.98
N LYS A 560 -25.16 14.92 14.65
CA LYS A 560 -24.00 15.81 14.82
C LYS A 560 -22.84 15.13 15.56
N ALA A 561 -23.15 14.29 16.53
CA ALA A 561 -22.17 13.53 17.30
C ALA A 561 -21.72 12.21 16.64
N GLY A 562 -22.11 11.96 15.38
CA GLY A 562 -21.72 10.76 14.65
C GLY A 562 -22.23 9.44 15.25
N GLY A 563 -23.36 9.49 15.96
CA GLY A 563 -23.97 8.34 16.64
C GLY A 563 -23.54 8.16 18.10
N GLY A 564 -22.75 9.06 18.65
CA GLY A 564 -22.17 8.93 19.99
C GLY A 564 -22.88 9.66 21.11
N ALA A 565 -23.89 10.51 20.82
CA ALA A 565 -24.58 11.31 21.83
C ALA A 565 -26.10 11.34 21.60
N CYS A 566 -26.77 10.29 22.05
CA CYS A 566 -28.23 10.22 21.97
C CYS A 566 -28.87 10.85 23.21
N PRO A 567 -29.69 11.91 23.08
CA PRO A 567 -30.35 12.55 24.22
C PRO A 567 -31.40 11.63 24.88
N ILE A 568 -31.87 10.61 24.17
CA ILE A 568 -32.85 9.60 24.65
C ILE A 568 -32.13 8.34 25.18
N ARG A 569 -30.86 8.42 25.50
CA ARG A 569 -30.04 7.32 26.06
C ARG A 569 -30.13 6.02 25.29
N PHE A 570 -30.15 6.10 23.94
CA PHE A 570 -30.21 4.96 23.02
C PHE A 570 -31.44 4.05 23.21
N GLN A 571 -32.53 4.54 23.71
CA GLN A 571 -33.80 3.82 23.77
C GLN A 571 -34.44 3.75 22.37
N CYS A 572 -33.79 3.04 21.45
CA CYS A 572 -34.20 2.97 20.05
C CYS A 572 -35.52 2.20 19.82
N ALA A 573 -35.93 1.33 20.75
CA ALA A 573 -37.20 0.65 20.68
C ALA A 573 -38.35 1.63 21.02
N GLY A 574 -39.08 2.09 20.00
CA GLY A 574 -40.18 3.05 20.15
C GLY A 574 -39.75 4.52 19.99
N CYS A 575 -38.49 4.78 19.62
CA CYS A 575 -38.02 6.13 19.32
C CYS A 575 -38.53 6.61 17.95
N GLY A 576 -39.15 7.81 17.90
CA GLY A 576 -39.66 8.40 16.66
C GLY A 576 -38.60 8.86 15.65
N PHE A 577 -37.31 8.91 16.08
CA PHE A 577 -36.18 9.31 15.23
C PHE A 577 -35.46 8.11 14.60
N ILE A 578 -35.94 6.88 14.80
CA ILE A 578 -35.27 5.71 14.25
C ILE A 578 -36.03 5.14 13.04
N ALA A 579 -35.34 5.04 11.92
CA ALA A 579 -35.80 4.26 10.79
C ALA A 579 -35.16 2.87 10.84
N ARG A 580 -35.98 1.85 10.90
CA ARG A 580 -35.54 0.45 10.96
C ARG A 580 -35.46 -0.13 9.55
N THR A 581 -34.48 -0.98 9.31
CA THR A 581 -34.48 -1.84 8.12
C THR A 581 -35.21 -3.14 8.44
N ARG A 582 -36.05 -3.63 7.51
CA ARG A 582 -36.86 -4.84 7.67
C ARG A 582 -36.11 -6.09 8.16
N HIS A 583 -34.79 -6.09 8.03
CA HIS A 583 -33.92 -7.23 8.31
C HIS A 583 -33.47 -7.41 9.75
N ILE A 584 -33.75 -6.46 10.66
CA ILE A 584 -33.22 -6.53 12.03
C ILE A 584 -34.19 -7.25 12.99
N PHE A 585 -35.47 -7.36 12.64
CA PHE A 585 -36.45 -8.13 13.43
C PHE A 585 -37.36 -8.97 12.53
N PRO A 586 -37.47 -10.30 12.78
CA PRO A 586 -38.57 -11.08 12.20
C PRO A 586 -39.91 -10.49 12.68
N PRO A 587 -41.01 -10.64 11.89
CA PRO A 587 -42.32 -10.11 12.30
C PRO A 587 -42.66 -10.68 13.66
N SER A 588 -42.72 -9.84 14.67
CA SER A 588 -43.13 -10.22 16.01
C SER A 588 -44.61 -10.65 15.93
N LYS A 589 -44.87 -11.94 16.08
CA LYS A 589 -46.20 -12.38 16.48
C LYS A 589 -46.56 -11.60 17.74
N SER A 590 -47.67 -10.87 17.70
CA SER A 590 -48.21 -10.09 18.79
C SER A 590 -48.33 -10.94 20.06
N THR A 591 -47.36 -10.80 20.93
CA THR A 591 -47.48 -11.24 22.33
C THR A 591 -47.27 -9.99 23.18
N SER A 592 -48.42 -9.47 23.64
CA SER A 592 -48.44 -8.40 24.63
C SER A 592 -47.92 -8.97 25.96
N THR A 593 -46.63 -8.85 26.18
CA THR A 593 -46.03 -9.05 27.50
C THR A 593 -45.82 -7.71 28.16
N ARG A 594 -46.75 -7.41 29.08
CA ARG A 594 -46.60 -6.31 30.05
C ARG A 594 -45.31 -6.52 30.83
N PHE A 595 -44.29 -5.73 30.57
CA PHE A 595 -43.14 -5.62 31.47
C PHE A 595 -43.55 -4.87 32.74
N ARG A 596 -43.66 -5.60 33.85
CA ARG A 596 -43.78 -5.00 35.20
C ARG A 596 -42.51 -4.19 35.50
N ARG A 597 -42.67 -2.93 35.80
CA ARG A 597 -41.69 -2.06 36.44
C ARG A 597 -41.31 -2.65 37.80
N THR A 598 -40.15 -3.27 37.93
CA THR A 598 -39.51 -3.44 39.22
C THR A 598 -38.62 -2.22 39.45
N GLY A 599 -39.03 -1.37 40.38
CA GLY A 599 -38.25 -0.22 40.81
C GLY A 599 -36.98 -0.67 41.53
N ARG A 600 -35.83 -0.23 41.00
CA ARG A 600 -34.58 -0.13 41.75
C ARG A 600 -34.05 1.28 41.61
N PRO A 601 -33.52 1.87 42.69
CA PRO A 601 -33.04 3.26 42.70
C PRO A 601 -31.75 3.42 41.85
N PRO A 602 -31.49 4.62 41.31
CA PRO A 602 -30.32 4.88 40.50
C PRO A 602 -29.07 4.99 41.37
N GLY A 603 -28.05 4.20 41.11
CA GLY A 603 -26.76 4.40 41.77
C GLY A 603 -25.95 3.17 42.10
N GLN A 604 -25.81 2.20 41.19
CA GLN A 604 -24.73 1.20 41.30
C GLN A 604 -24.52 0.49 39.97
N TRP A 605 -23.73 1.08 39.09
CA TRP A 605 -23.09 0.38 37.98
C TRP A 605 -21.59 0.42 38.20
N ARG A 606 -21.00 -0.73 38.62
CA ARG A 606 -19.57 -0.97 38.47
C ARG A 606 -19.30 -1.46 37.07
N PRO A 607 -18.24 -1.01 36.39
CA PRO A 607 -17.84 -1.55 35.10
C PRO A 607 -17.26 -2.96 35.32
N LEU A 608 -17.75 -3.94 34.57
CA LEU A 608 -17.11 -5.25 34.41
C LEU A 608 -15.88 -5.08 33.53
N THR A 609 -14.74 -5.02 34.15
CA THR A 609 -13.44 -5.25 33.52
C THR A 609 -13.17 -6.76 33.46
N THR A 610 -12.50 -7.17 32.38
CA THR A 610 -11.84 -8.45 32.10
C THR A 610 -12.70 -9.55 31.47
N TRP A 611 -12.57 -9.62 30.16
CA TRP A 611 -12.66 -10.87 29.41
C TRP A 611 -11.24 -11.32 29.06
N SER A 612 -10.81 -12.48 29.56
CA SER A 612 -9.62 -13.20 29.10
C SER A 612 -10.07 -14.28 28.15
N PRO A 613 -9.39 -14.49 27.00
CA PRO A 613 -9.69 -15.62 26.14
C PRO A 613 -8.90 -16.85 26.60
N THR A 614 -9.61 -17.96 26.71
CA THR A 614 -9.04 -19.30 26.56
C THR A 614 -9.19 -19.76 25.13
#